data_8176d4d5bbf6597028a4b54f51715c2c
#
_entry.id   8176d4d5bbf6597028a4b54f51715c2c
#
_cell.length_a   1.000
_cell.length_b   1.000
_cell.length_c   1.000
_cell.angle_alpha   90.00
_cell.angle_beta   90.00
_cell.angle_gamma   90.00
#
_symmetry.space_group_name_H-M   'P 1'
#
loop_
_entity.id
_entity.type
_entity.pdbx_description
1 polymer ?
#
loop_
_entity_poly.entity_id
_entity_poly.type
_entity_poly.pdbx_seq_one_letter_code
_entity_poly.pdbx_strand_id
1 'polypeptide(L)'
;MGKSGILYVVGTGPGSSELMTLGAVRTLQKCPVIFYPVTQSKSGQQKSRALETVKGAVDLGKKILLPLEFSMRKNDSLVYEDAKEKCLAFLREGKDCAFVTIGDPSVFSTAGKFASMICGAGFGAKFLAGIPSFCQAAASASTVLCQAEEDLHIICGDEWFFDGRLTKELSSLDGGTKVIMKMNKSLIQILLLTVELGIEEKCLLVQNASMEDERIIYGKDFAAFAEILLADESFGKESGRYFSVLICRG
;
A
#
# COMPACT_ATOMS: atom_id res chain seq x y z
N MET A 1 -3.89 37.08 12.65
CA MET A 1 -3.99 35.63 12.83
C MET A 1 -2.80 34.98 12.12
N GLY A 2 -1.97 34.22 12.82
CA GLY A 2 -0.86 33.48 12.21
C GLY A 2 -1.39 32.48 11.18
N LYS A 3 -0.59 32.19 10.15
CA LYS A 3 -0.91 31.20 9.13
C LYS A 3 -0.96 29.82 9.79
N SER A 4 -2.11 29.13 9.72
CA SER A 4 -2.22 27.73 10.18
C SER A 4 -1.39 26.80 9.29
N GLY A 5 -0.84 25.72 9.87
CA GLY A 5 -0.14 24.68 9.12
C GLY A 5 -1.09 23.87 8.23
N ILE A 6 -0.51 23.05 7.36
CA ILE A 6 -1.21 22.17 6.43
C ILE A 6 -0.79 20.73 6.68
N LEU A 7 -1.71 19.79 6.58
CA LEU A 7 -1.41 18.35 6.52
C LEU A 7 -1.08 17.96 5.07
N TYR A 8 0.09 17.37 4.85
CA TYR A 8 0.46 16.73 3.59
C TYR A 8 0.33 15.22 3.73
N VAL A 9 -0.52 14.61 2.92
CA VAL A 9 -0.62 13.14 2.80
C VAL A 9 0.29 12.71 1.66
N VAL A 10 1.36 12.00 1.99
CA VAL A 10 2.47 11.77 1.08
C VAL A 10 2.60 10.30 0.73
N GLY A 11 2.42 9.97 -0.55
CA GLY A 11 2.75 8.66 -1.10
C GLY A 11 4.28 8.50 -1.19
N THR A 12 4.80 7.43 -0.59
CA THR A 12 6.25 7.15 -0.60
C THR A 12 6.68 6.25 -1.75
N GLY A 13 5.76 5.87 -2.62
CA GLY A 13 6.02 4.85 -3.63
C GLY A 13 6.01 3.43 -3.06
N PRO A 14 6.35 2.41 -3.86
CA PRO A 14 6.11 1.00 -3.55
C PRO A 14 7.07 0.39 -2.54
N GLY A 15 8.23 1.01 -2.29
CA GLY A 15 9.21 0.48 -1.31
C GLY A 15 10.61 1.09 -1.45
N SER A 16 11.16 1.22 -2.66
CA SER A 16 12.44 1.87 -2.87
C SER A 16 12.35 3.39 -2.71
N SER A 17 13.33 3.99 -2.04
CA SER A 17 13.46 5.45 -1.92
C SER A 17 13.70 6.15 -3.27
N GLU A 18 14.26 5.46 -4.24
CA GLU A 18 14.47 5.96 -5.60
C GLU A 18 13.17 6.19 -6.37
N LEU A 19 12.08 5.52 -5.93
CA LEU A 19 10.75 5.65 -6.52
C LEU A 19 9.88 6.69 -5.82
N MET A 20 10.44 7.45 -4.89
CA MET A 20 9.76 8.61 -4.34
C MET A 20 9.71 9.74 -5.37
N THR A 21 8.55 10.38 -5.49
CA THR A 21 8.45 11.58 -6.36
C THR A 21 9.27 12.74 -5.77
N LEU A 22 9.86 13.56 -6.63
CA LEU A 22 10.57 14.77 -6.19
C LEU A 22 9.69 15.70 -5.35
N GLY A 23 8.38 15.74 -5.66
CA GLY A 23 7.40 16.49 -4.90
C GLY A 23 7.25 15.98 -3.46
N ALA A 24 7.19 14.65 -3.29
CA ALA A 24 7.14 14.01 -1.98
C ALA A 24 8.41 14.31 -1.18
N VAL A 25 9.59 14.10 -1.76
CA VAL A 25 10.88 14.37 -1.10
C VAL A 25 10.99 15.82 -0.64
N ARG A 26 10.74 16.79 -1.54
CA ARG A 26 10.81 18.23 -1.23
C ARG A 26 9.81 18.64 -0.13
N THR A 27 8.63 18.04 -0.12
CA THR A 27 7.62 18.32 0.91
C THR A 27 8.05 17.77 2.24
N LEU A 28 8.51 16.52 2.28
CA LEU A 28 9.01 15.89 3.51
C LEU A 28 10.24 16.59 4.07
N GLN A 29 11.13 17.11 3.22
CA GLN A 29 12.27 17.93 3.67
C GLN A 29 11.83 19.19 4.43
N LYS A 30 10.71 19.80 4.04
CA LYS A 30 10.16 21.03 4.65
C LYS A 30 9.31 20.76 5.89
N CYS A 31 8.56 19.65 5.93
CA CYS A 31 7.68 19.31 7.05
C CYS A 31 8.50 18.98 8.30
N PRO A 32 8.30 19.69 9.42
CA PRO A 32 9.00 19.39 10.68
C PRO A 32 8.42 18.16 11.41
N VAL A 33 7.19 17.76 11.11
CA VAL A 33 6.47 16.68 11.79
C VAL A 33 6.06 15.63 10.77
N ILE A 34 6.38 14.36 11.03
CA ILE A 34 6.01 13.23 10.16
C ILE A 34 5.29 12.17 10.97
N PHE A 35 4.04 11.92 10.62
CA PHE A 35 3.24 10.79 11.07
C PHE A 35 3.46 9.61 10.13
N TYR A 36 3.62 8.42 10.68
CA TYR A 36 3.86 7.22 9.88
C TYR A 36 3.18 5.99 10.45
N PRO A 37 2.60 5.12 9.61
CA PRO A 37 1.96 3.89 10.06
C PRO A 37 3.01 2.91 10.54
N VAL A 38 2.74 2.23 11.66
CA VAL A 38 3.54 1.12 12.17
C VAL A 38 2.71 -0.14 12.27
N THR A 39 3.37 -1.27 12.03
CA THR A 39 2.85 -2.59 12.34
C THR A 39 3.67 -3.19 13.45
N GLN A 40 3.02 -3.80 14.45
CA GLN A 40 3.72 -4.54 15.48
C GLN A 40 4.16 -5.90 14.94
N SER A 41 5.47 -6.16 14.99
CA SER A 41 5.97 -7.53 14.82
C SER A 41 5.69 -8.37 16.06
N LYS A 42 5.73 -9.70 15.94
CA LYS A 42 5.60 -10.61 17.10
C LYS A 42 6.68 -10.41 18.16
N SER A 43 7.85 -9.89 17.77
CA SER A 43 8.95 -9.54 18.68
C SER A 43 8.73 -8.22 19.41
N GLY A 44 7.57 -7.54 19.23
CA GLY A 44 7.28 -6.23 19.82
C GLY A 44 8.00 -5.06 19.12
N GLN A 45 8.79 -5.31 18.08
CA GLN A 45 9.40 -4.25 17.30
C GLN A 45 8.38 -3.60 16.37
N GLN A 46 8.30 -2.28 16.43
CA GLN A 46 7.53 -1.48 15.49
C GLN A 46 8.30 -1.36 14.17
N LYS A 47 7.69 -1.78 13.07
CA LYS A 47 8.25 -1.62 11.72
C LYS A 47 7.34 -0.71 10.89
N SER A 48 7.94 0.17 10.11
CA SER A 48 7.23 1.02 9.15
C SER A 48 7.95 1.04 7.81
N ARG A 49 7.39 0.34 6.83
CA ARG A 49 7.94 0.36 5.46
C ARG A 49 7.93 1.78 4.87
N ALA A 50 6.86 2.55 5.11
CA ALA A 50 6.79 3.93 4.64
C ALA A 50 7.93 4.80 5.22
N LEU A 51 8.22 4.67 6.53
CA LEU A 51 9.31 5.42 7.15
C LEU A 51 10.69 4.95 6.65
N GLU A 52 10.88 3.65 6.45
CA GLU A 52 12.15 3.12 5.88
C GLU A 52 12.39 3.70 4.48
N THR A 53 11.37 3.73 3.63
CA THR A 53 11.47 4.37 2.30
C THR A 53 11.88 5.85 2.42
N VAL A 54 11.24 6.59 3.35
CA VAL A 54 11.56 8.01 3.56
C VAL A 54 13.00 8.21 4.05
N LYS A 55 13.52 7.36 4.94
CA LYS A 55 14.90 7.42 5.43
C LYS A 55 15.95 7.37 4.32
N GLY A 56 15.67 6.64 3.24
CA GLY A 56 16.58 6.55 2.10
C GLY A 56 16.69 7.84 1.27
N ALA A 57 15.72 8.78 1.39
CA ALA A 57 15.65 9.99 0.56
C ALA A 57 15.64 11.31 1.34
N VAL A 58 15.35 11.28 2.64
CA VAL A 58 15.15 12.49 3.47
C VAL A 58 15.89 12.37 4.80
N ASP A 59 16.67 13.40 5.14
CA ASP A 59 17.27 13.49 6.47
C ASP A 59 16.18 13.73 7.54
N LEU A 60 16.08 12.78 8.47
CA LEU A 60 15.10 12.78 9.56
C LEU A 60 15.63 13.34 10.89
N GLY A 61 16.92 13.68 10.97
CA GLY A 61 17.60 13.98 12.24
C GLY A 61 17.02 15.14 13.06
N LYS A 62 16.30 16.08 12.42
CA LYS A 62 15.67 17.24 13.09
C LYS A 62 14.14 17.19 13.06
N LYS A 63 13.54 16.05 12.70
CA LYS A 63 12.10 15.92 12.54
C LYS A 63 11.46 15.25 13.75
N ILE A 64 10.24 15.66 14.05
CA ILE A 64 9.39 15.00 15.02
C ILE A 64 8.72 13.82 14.30
N LEU A 65 9.04 12.60 14.71
CA LEU A 65 8.53 11.37 14.14
C LEU A 65 7.47 10.78 15.06
N LEU A 66 6.23 10.61 14.57
CA LEU A 66 5.08 10.15 15.34
C LEU A 66 4.52 8.85 14.74
N PRO A 67 4.75 7.71 15.41
CA PRO A 67 4.20 6.44 14.98
C PRO A 67 2.68 6.39 15.20
N LEU A 68 1.96 5.80 14.23
CA LEU A 68 0.55 5.53 14.30
C LEU A 68 0.32 4.02 14.21
N GLU A 69 -0.11 3.43 15.32
CA GLU A 69 -0.43 2.01 15.39
C GLU A 69 -1.85 1.77 14.90
N PHE A 70 -2.00 1.45 13.62
CA PHE A 70 -3.28 0.99 13.11
C PHE A 70 -3.44 -0.50 13.39
N SER A 71 -4.41 -0.86 14.23
CA SER A 71 -4.80 -2.26 14.37
C SER A 71 -5.69 -2.63 13.19
N MET A 72 -5.50 -3.82 12.63
CA MET A 72 -6.42 -4.35 11.60
C MET A 72 -7.81 -4.72 12.18
N ARG A 73 -8.10 -4.37 13.41
CA ARG A 73 -9.37 -4.60 14.11
C ARG A 73 -10.29 -3.39 13.93
N LYS A 74 -11.59 -3.62 13.87
CA LYS A 74 -12.64 -2.62 13.56
C LYS A 74 -12.74 -1.39 14.51
N ASN A 75 -11.89 -1.28 15.52
CA ASN A 75 -11.99 -0.24 16.58
C ASN A 75 -10.78 0.71 16.64
N ASP A 76 -10.27 1.15 15.48
CA ASP A 76 -9.14 2.11 15.41
C ASP A 76 -9.56 3.58 15.67
N SER A 77 -10.81 3.85 16.05
CA SER A 77 -11.31 5.21 16.24
C SER A 77 -10.50 6.01 17.27
N LEU A 78 -10.08 5.38 18.36
CA LEU A 78 -9.27 6.04 19.41
C LEU A 78 -7.87 6.40 18.92
N VAL A 79 -7.22 5.54 18.11
CA VAL A 79 -5.90 5.81 17.54
C VAL A 79 -5.96 6.99 16.58
N TYR A 80 -7.01 7.04 15.74
CA TYR A 80 -7.20 8.16 14.84
C TYR A 80 -7.51 9.46 15.59
N GLU A 81 -8.29 9.44 16.66
CA GLU A 81 -8.59 10.65 17.45
C GLU A 81 -7.33 11.17 18.17
N ASP A 82 -6.53 10.32 18.81
CA ASP A 82 -5.26 10.71 19.43
C ASP A 82 -4.30 11.31 18.40
N ALA A 83 -4.14 10.64 17.26
CA ALA A 83 -3.31 11.13 16.16
C ALA A 83 -3.80 12.48 15.61
N LYS A 84 -5.11 12.65 15.46
CA LYS A 84 -5.75 13.89 15.03
C LYS A 84 -5.43 15.02 16.00
N GLU A 85 -5.67 14.85 17.32
CA GLU A 85 -5.40 15.90 18.29
C GLU A 85 -3.93 16.32 18.32
N LYS A 86 -3.00 15.35 18.24
CA LYS A 86 -1.56 15.65 18.09
C LYS A 86 -1.26 16.45 16.81
N CYS A 87 -1.86 16.06 15.69
CA CYS A 87 -1.69 16.79 14.44
C CYS A 87 -2.24 18.21 14.52
N LEU A 88 -3.46 18.38 15.07
CA LEU A 88 -4.11 19.69 15.23
C LEU A 88 -3.28 20.63 16.11
N ALA A 89 -2.62 20.12 17.15
CA ALA A 89 -1.75 20.93 17.99
C ALA A 89 -0.64 21.59 17.16
N PHE A 90 0.07 20.82 16.32
CA PHE A 90 1.11 21.36 15.44
C PHE A 90 0.56 22.31 14.37
N LEU A 91 -0.60 21.97 13.77
CA LEU A 91 -1.22 22.82 12.74
C LEU A 91 -1.67 24.18 13.31
N ARG A 92 -2.15 24.23 14.56
CA ARG A 92 -2.49 25.48 15.27
C ARG A 92 -1.26 26.35 15.52
N GLU A 93 -0.11 25.73 15.76
CA GLU A 93 1.19 26.43 15.88
C GLU A 93 1.75 26.93 14.53
N GLY A 94 1.04 26.70 13.42
CA GLY A 94 1.51 27.03 12.08
C GLY A 94 2.55 26.07 11.49
N LYS A 95 2.76 24.91 12.12
CA LYS A 95 3.69 23.87 11.65
C LYS A 95 2.99 22.95 10.66
N ASP A 96 3.61 22.75 9.50
CA ASP A 96 3.15 21.75 8.54
C ASP A 96 3.43 20.33 9.05
N CYS A 97 2.49 19.42 8.83
CA CYS A 97 2.61 18.01 9.15
C CYS A 97 2.58 17.17 7.88
N ALA A 98 3.30 16.05 7.86
CA ALA A 98 3.17 15.05 6.82
C ALA A 98 2.64 13.74 7.42
N PHE A 99 1.77 13.04 6.69
CA PHE A 99 1.39 11.66 6.93
C PHE A 99 1.89 10.83 5.75
N VAL A 100 2.83 9.92 6.00
CA VAL A 100 3.41 9.09 4.94
C VAL A 100 2.69 7.75 4.81
N THR A 101 2.52 7.28 3.58
CA THR A 101 1.91 5.97 3.26
C THR A 101 2.63 5.31 2.10
N ILE A 102 2.74 3.97 2.13
CA ILE A 102 3.28 3.19 1.01
C ILE A 102 2.38 3.33 -0.21
N GLY A 103 2.99 3.33 -1.39
CA GLY A 103 2.31 3.46 -2.67
C GLY A 103 1.78 4.87 -2.90
N ASP A 104 0.55 4.96 -3.39
CA ASP A 104 -0.20 6.19 -3.61
C ASP A 104 -1.30 6.34 -2.55
N PRO A 105 -1.49 7.54 -1.96
CA PRO A 105 -2.49 7.75 -0.91
C PRO A 105 -3.95 7.64 -1.39
N SER A 106 -4.21 7.66 -2.70
CA SER A 106 -5.55 7.51 -3.26
C SER A 106 -5.95 6.05 -3.50
N VAL A 107 -5.00 5.10 -3.43
CA VAL A 107 -5.24 3.68 -3.72
C VAL A 107 -5.20 2.84 -2.44
N PHE A 108 -6.35 2.35 -1.99
CA PHE A 108 -6.52 1.48 -0.81
C PHE A 108 -5.76 1.93 0.45
N SER A 109 -5.64 3.24 0.65
CA SER A 109 -4.90 3.82 1.78
C SER A 109 -5.83 4.27 2.91
N THR A 110 -5.38 4.08 4.14
CA THR A 110 -6.06 4.60 5.35
C THR A 110 -5.84 6.11 5.53
N ALA A 111 -4.91 6.70 4.80
CA ALA A 111 -4.53 8.10 4.92
C ALA A 111 -5.66 9.07 4.56
N GLY A 112 -6.57 8.68 3.65
CA GLY A 112 -7.74 9.47 3.29
C GLY A 112 -8.68 9.73 4.47
N LYS A 113 -8.89 8.73 5.32
CA LYS A 113 -9.70 8.88 6.55
C LYS A 113 -9.07 9.91 7.49
N PHE A 114 -7.76 9.83 7.71
CA PHE A 114 -7.05 10.79 8.55
C PHE A 114 -7.14 12.22 8.01
N ALA A 115 -6.93 12.40 6.70
CA ALA A 115 -7.07 13.69 6.04
C ALA A 115 -8.48 14.27 6.20
N SER A 116 -9.52 13.46 6.05
CA SER A 116 -10.91 13.88 6.23
C SER A 116 -11.19 14.38 7.66
N MET A 117 -10.60 13.74 8.66
CA MET A 117 -10.74 14.17 10.06
C MET A 117 -10.08 15.53 10.31
N ILE A 118 -8.91 15.78 9.70
CA ILE A 118 -8.21 17.07 9.79
C ILE A 118 -8.99 18.17 9.05
N CYS A 119 -9.52 17.88 7.87
CA CYS A 119 -10.39 18.81 7.13
C CYS A 119 -11.67 19.12 7.92
N GLY A 120 -12.30 18.12 8.53
CA GLY A 120 -13.48 18.31 9.39
C GLY A 120 -13.22 19.18 10.62
N ALA A 121 -11.98 19.29 11.07
CA ALA A 121 -11.54 20.21 12.11
C ALA A 121 -11.18 21.64 11.62
N GLY A 122 -11.38 21.92 10.33
CA GLY A 122 -11.18 23.25 9.74
C GLY A 122 -9.76 23.53 9.24
N PHE A 123 -8.89 22.50 9.13
CA PHE A 123 -7.54 22.63 8.60
C PHE A 123 -7.42 22.10 7.17
N GLY A 124 -6.43 22.58 6.42
CA GLY A 124 -6.19 22.12 5.05
C GLY A 124 -5.42 20.79 5.02
N ALA A 125 -5.79 19.91 4.07
CA ALA A 125 -5.02 18.74 3.71
C ALA A 125 -4.70 18.74 2.22
N LYS A 126 -3.48 18.28 1.85
CA LYS A 126 -3.03 18.15 0.45
C LYS A 126 -2.44 16.75 0.23
N PHE A 127 -2.81 16.13 -0.88
CA PHE A 127 -2.31 14.83 -1.29
C PHE A 127 -1.14 15.01 -2.26
N LEU A 128 -0.07 14.25 -2.03
CA LEU A 128 1.05 14.10 -2.96
C LEU A 128 1.08 12.68 -3.46
N ALA A 129 0.96 12.53 -4.76
CA ALA A 129 0.96 11.23 -5.41
C ALA A 129 2.27 10.47 -5.18
N GLY A 130 2.15 9.17 -5.05
CA GLY A 130 3.24 8.21 -5.08
C GLY A 130 3.04 7.21 -6.22
N ILE A 131 4.05 6.42 -6.53
CA ILE A 131 3.91 5.32 -7.51
C ILE A 131 3.12 4.19 -6.86
N PRO A 132 1.96 3.78 -7.40
CA PRO A 132 1.22 2.64 -6.88
C PRO A 132 2.01 1.34 -7.05
N SER A 133 1.87 0.39 -6.11
CA SER A 133 2.63 -0.87 -6.16
C SER A 133 2.34 -1.71 -7.41
N PHE A 134 1.15 -1.63 -7.97
CA PHE A 134 0.81 -2.36 -9.19
C PHE A 134 1.52 -1.80 -10.45
N CYS A 135 1.75 -0.49 -10.51
CA CYS A 135 2.58 0.09 -11.58
C CYS A 135 4.02 -0.40 -11.49
N GLN A 136 4.57 -0.45 -10.27
CA GLN A 136 5.91 -0.99 -10.06
C GLN A 136 5.97 -2.49 -10.33
N ALA A 137 4.97 -3.26 -9.91
CA ALA A 137 4.90 -4.69 -10.20
C ALA A 137 4.94 -4.97 -11.71
N ALA A 138 4.20 -4.19 -12.49
CA ALA A 138 4.24 -4.29 -13.94
C ALA A 138 5.62 -3.92 -14.51
N ALA A 139 6.25 -2.86 -14.01
CA ALA A 139 7.59 -2.45 -14.41
C ALA A 139 8.65 -3.51 -14.09
N SER A 140 8.62 -4.09 -12.87
CA SER A 140 9.52 -5.19 -12.46
C SER A 140 9.37 -6.41 -13.36
N ALA A 141 8.14 -6.74 -13.76
CA ALA A 141 7.85 -7.86 -14.64
C ALA A 141 8.02 -7.52 -16.15
N SER A 142 8.45 -6.30 -16.49
CA SER A 142 8.55 -5.80 -17.87
C SER A 142 7.27 -6.03 -18.68
N THR A 143 6.11 -5.82 -18.03
CA THR A 143 4.79 -5.99 -18.66
C THR A 143 4.01 -4.69 -18.72
N VAL A 144 3.13 -4.58 -19.70
CA VAL A 144 2.17 -3.47 -19.83
C VAL A 144 0.87 -3.85 -19.15
N LEU A 145 0.29 -2.96 -18.33
CA LEU A 145 -0.99 -3.22 -17.67
C LEU A 145 -2.16 -3.13 -18.67
N CYS A 146 -2.20 -2.08 -19.46
CA CYS A 146 -3.25 -1.88 -20.45
C CYS A 146 -2.75 -1.02 -21.61
N GLN A 147 -3.33 -1.23 -22.78
CA GLN A 147 -3.19 -0.36 -23.96
C GLN A 147 -4.41 0.56 -24.09
N ALA A 148 -4.44 1.40 -25.11
CA ALA A 148 -5.44 2.49 -25.24
C ALA A 148 -6.91 2.04 -25.20
N GLU A 149 -7.21 0.83 -25.65
CA GLU A 149 -8.59 0.30 -25.75
C GLU A 149 -8.89 -0.76 -24.68
N GLU A 150 -7.97 -1.02 -23.76
CA GLU A 150 -8.11 -2.03 -22.72
C GLU A 150 -8.50 -1.42 -21.39
N ASP A 151 -9.39 -2.08 -20.66
CA ASP A 151 -9.76 -1.69 -19.31
C ASP A 151 -8.73 -2.15 -18.27
N LEU A 152 -8.57 -1.37 -17.19
CA LEU A 152 -7.77 -1.71 -16.03
C LEU A 152 -8.64 -1.73 -14.78
N HIS A 153 -8.86 -2.91 -14.20
CA HIS A 153 -9.61 -3.09 -12.97
C HIS A 153 -8.67 -3.31 -11.79
N ILE A 154 -8.79 -2.49 -10.74
CA ILE A 154 -8.01 -2.61 -9.51
C ILE A 154 -8.92 -3.12 -8.40
N ILE A 155 -8.63 -4.33 -7.91
CA ILE A 155 -9.54 -5.14 -7.09
C ILE A 155 -8.94 -5.38 -5.70
N CYS A 156 -9.76 -5.27 -4.65
CA CYS A 156 -9.43 -5.72 -3.31
C CYS A 156 -9.65 -7.24 -3.20
N GLY A 157 -8.56 -8.02 -3.22
CA GLY A 157 -8.59 -9.46 -3.36
C GLY A 157 -9.34 -10.17 -2.23
N ASP A 158 -8.99 -9.92 -0.96
CA ASP A 158 -9.64 -10.57 0.18
C ASP A 158 -11.16 -10.33 0.18
N GLU A 159 -11.60 -9.08 -0.03
CA GLU A 159 -13.01 -8.73 0.00
C GLU A 159 -13.79 -9.43 -1.13
N TRP A 160 -13.29 -9.33 -2.36
CA TRP A 160 -13.96 -9.89 -3.53
C TRP A 160 -13.89 -11.42 -3.59
N PHE A 161 -12.85 -12.03 -3.01
CA PHE A 161 -12.75 -13.49 -2.90
C PHE A 161 -13.80 -14.04 -1.95
N PHE A 162 -13.90 -13.47 -0.74
CA PHE A 162 -14.82 -13.99 0.29
C PHE A 162 -16.29 -13.73 -0.01
N ASP A 163 -16.63 -12.74 -0.82
CA ASP A 163 -18.02 -12.49 -1.26
C ASP A 163 -18.37 -13.12 -2.63
N GLY A 164 -17.41 -13.83 -3.25
CA GLY A 164 -17.62 -14.58 -4.49
C GLY A 164 -17.55 -13.76 -5.78
N ARG A 165 -17.38 -12.42 -5.71
CA ARG A 165 -17.27 -11.55 -6.89
C ARG A 165 -16.04 -11.85 -7.73
N LEU A 166 -14.92 -12.22 -7.06
CA LEU A 166 -13.65 -12.43 -7.75
C LEU A 166 -13.69 -13.58 -8.74
N THR A 167 -14.35 -14.70 -8.39
CA THR A 167 -14.51 -15.83 -9.30
C THR A 167 -15.23 -15.42 -10.59
N LYS A 168 -16.32 -14.66 -10.47
CA LYS A 168 -17.05 -14.15 -11.63
C LYS A 168 -16.21 -13.21 -12.49
N GLU A 169 -15.45 -12.31 -11.85
CA GLU A 169 -14.59 -11.34 -12.54
C GLU A 169 -13.45 -12.02 -13.29
N LEU A 170 -12.83 -13.05 -12.70
CA LEU A 170 -11.75 -13.81 -13.32
C LEU A 170 -12.22 -14.80 -14.38
N SER A 171 -13.46 -15.27 -14.31
CA SER A 171 -14.02 -16.16 -15.34
C SER A 171 -14.21 -15.46 -16.70
N SER A 172 -14.20 -14.13 -16.73
CA SER A 172 -14.27 -13.32 -17.93
C SER A 172 -13.12 -12.32 -17.93
N LEU A 173 -11.97 -12.73 -18.47
CA LEU A 173 -10.82 -11.82 -18.66
C LEU A 173 -10.96 -11.00 -19.96
N ASP A 174 -12.14 -10.94 -20.55
CA ASP A 174 -12.39 -10.27 -21.82
C ASP A 174 -12.08 -8.77 -21.72
N GLY A 175 -11.16 -8.33 -22.58
CA GLY A 175 -10.95 -6.91 -22.89
C GLY A 175 -10.20 -6.08 -21.86
N GLY A 176 -9.52 -6.70 -20.85
CA GLY A 176 -8.78 -5.87 -19.91
C GLY A 176 -7.93 -6.62 -18.89
N THR A 177 -7.18 -5.88 -18.13
CA THR A 177 -6.32 -6.40 -17.06
C THR A 177 -6.99 -6.29 -15.69
N LYS A 178 -6.93 -7.36 -14.92
CA LYS A 178 -7.36 -7.39 -13.52
C LYS A 178 -6.12 -7.36 -12.63
N VAL A 179 -5.99 -6.31 -11.83
CA VAL A 179 -4.95 -6.16 -10.82
C VAL A 179 -5.57 -6.45 -9.46
N ILE A 180 -5.14 -7.54 -8.83
CA ILE A 180 -5.66 -7.95 -7.52
C ILE A 180 -4.61 -7.61 -6.46
N MET A 181 -5.04 -6.83 -5.47
CA MET A 181 -4.24 -6.38 -4.33
C MET A 181 -4.93 -6.78 -3.03
N LYS A 182 -4.26 -6.62 -1.88
CA LYS A 182 -4.84 -6.92 -0.56
C LYS A 182 -5.33 -8.38 -0.43
N MET A 183 -4.50 -9.33 -0.87
CA MET A 183 -4.75 -10.77 -0.81
C MET A 183 -4.15 -11.41 0.45
N ASN A 184 -4.19 -10.73 1.58
CA ASN A 184 -3.46 -11.16 2.78
C ASN A 184 -3.94 -12.53 3.31
N LYS A 185 -5.24 -12.79 3.27
CA LYS A 185 -5.87 -14.02 3.77
C LYS A 185 -6.13 -15.03 2.65
N SER A 186 -6.37 -14.55 1.44
CA SER A 186 -6.85 -15.34 0.31
C SER A 186 -5.80 -15.57 -0.79
N LEU A 187 -4.51 -15.18 -0.58
CA LEU A 187 -3.49 -15.28 -1.62
C LEU A 187 -3.41 -16.69 -2.23
N ILE A 188 -3.26 -17.72 -1.40
CA ILE A 188 -3.14 -19.10 -1.88
C ILE A 188 -4.38 -19.52 -2.66
N GLN A 189 -5.55 -19.26 -2.09
CA GLN A 189 -6.84 -19.61 -2.71
C GLN A 189 -7.05 -18.87 -4.03
N ILE A 190 -6.62 -17.62 -4.14
CA ILE A 190 -6.72 -16.84 -5.39
C ILE A 190 -5.77 -17.41 -6.45
N LEU A 191 -4.53 -17.79 -6.09
CA LEU A 191 -3.62 -18.45 -7.03
C LEU A 191 -4.20 -19.77 -7.53
N LEU A 192 -4.73 -20.61 -6.64
CA LEU A 192 -5.36 -21.87 -7.02
C LEU A 192 -6.64 -21.66 -7.86
N LEU A 193 -7.40 -20.61 -7.59
CA LEU A 193 -8.55 -20.22 -8.40
C LEU A 193 -8.15 -19.89 -9.84
N THR A 194 -7.01 -19.20 -10.06
CA THR A 194 -6.55 -18.95 -11.44
C THR A 194 -6.20 -20.24 -12.19
N VAL A 195 -5.63 -21.22 -11.49
CA VAL A 195 -5.34 -22.55 -12.05
C VAL A 195 -6.63 -23.31 -12.34
N GLU A 196 -7.59 -23.30 -11.42
CA GLU A 196 -8.91 -23.95 -11.61
C GLU A 196 -9.68 -23.37 -12.82
N LEU A 197 -9.55 -22.06 -13.03
CA LEU A 197 -10.18 -21.39 -14.17
C LEU A 197 -9.38 -21.54 -15.48
N GLY A 198 -8.17 -22.14 -15.45
CA GLY A 198 -7.31 -22.31 -16.63
C GLY A 198 -6.80 -20.97 -17.21
N ILE A 199 -6.61 -19.95 -16.37
CA ILE A 199 -6.15 -18.62 -16.76
C ILE A 199 -4.77 -18.29 -16.20
N GLU A 200 -4.14 -19.20 -15.49
CA GLU A 200 -2.86 -18.98 -14.79
C GLU A 200 -1.77 -18.48 -15.72
N GLU A 201 -1.67 -18.98 -16.95
CA GLU A 201 -0.64 -18.54 -17.92
C GLU A 201 -0.78 -17.07 -18.33
N LYS A 202 -1.95 -16.49 -18.15
CA LYS A 202 -2.22 -15.07 -18.35
C LYS A 202 -1.93 -14.22 -17.10
N CYS A 203 -1.49 -14.85 -16.02
CA CYS A 203 -1.31 -14.23 -14.73
C CYS A 203 0.16 -14.21 -14.30
N LEU A 204 0.51 -13.20 -13.53
CA LEU A 204 1.78 -13.11 -12.83
C LEU A 204 1.59 -12.50 -11.44
N LEU A 205 2.33 -12.98 -10.47
CA LEU A 205 2.35 -12.47 -9.10
C LEU A 205 3.68 -11.76 -8.84
N VAL A 206 3.62 -10.53 -8.36
CA VAL A 206 4.80 -9.81 -7.87
C VAL A 206 4.65 -9.58 -6.37
N GLN A 207 5.64 -10.01 -5.62
CA GLN A 207 5.73 -9.77 -4.18
C GLN A 207 6.85 -8.78 -3.89
N ASN A 208 6.62 -7.89 -2.92
CA ASN A 208 7.60 -6.91 -2.44
C ASN A 208 8.23 -6.07 -3.58
N ALA A 209 7.40 -5.62 -4.53
CA ALA A 209 7.85 -4.85 -5.68
C ALA A 209 8.79 -3.69 -5.28
N SER A 210 9.96 -3.58 -5.92
CA SER A 210 11.04 -2.64 -5.64
C SER A 210 11.77 -2.80 -4.29
N MET A 211 11.56 -3.88 -3.58
CA MET A 211 12.26 -4.18 -2.32
C MET A 211 13.36 -5.22 -2.55
N GLU A 212 14.29 -5.37 -1.60
CA GLU A 212 15.40 -6.33 -1.72
C GLU A 212 14.94 -7.79 -1.86
N ASP A 213 13.78 -8.12 -1.30
CA ASP A 213 13.15 -9.43 -1.33
C ASP A 213 12.04 -9.53 -2.42
N GLU A 214 12.13 -8.74 -3.49
CA GLU A 214 11.22 -8.82 -4.62
C GLU A 214 11.22 -10.22 -5.25
N ARG A 215 10.02 -10.73 -5.55
CA ARG A 215 9.83 -11.99 -6.27
C ARG A 215 8.79 -11.83 -7.36
N ILE A 216 9.08 -12.42 -8.51
CA ILE A 216 8.13 -12.51 -9.63
C ILE A 216 7.85 -13.98 -9.87
N ILE A 217 6.59 -14.39 -9.76
CA ILE A 217 6.12 -15.76 -9.95
C ILE A 217 5.16 -15.75 -11.14
N TYR A 218 5.45 -16.51 -12.17
CA TYR A 218 4.60 -16.66 -13.34
C TYR A 218 3.55 -17.75 -13.11
N GLY A 219 2.41 -17.63 -13.78
CA GLY A 219 1.26 -18.48 -13.54
C GLY A 219 1.51 -19.99 -13.65
N LYS A 220 2.37 -20.43 -14.56
CA LYS A 220 2.80 -21.84 -14.68
C LYS A 220 3.37 -22.43 -13.36
N ASP A 221 3.87 -21.58 -12.47
CA ASP A 221 4.50 -21.96 -11.20
C ASP A 221 3.53 -21.78 -10.01
N PHE A 222 2.28 -21.30 -10.23
CA PHE A 222 1.36 -20.96 -9.13
C PHE A 222 0.98 -22.17 -8.27
N ALA A 223 0.73 -23.34 -8.88
CA ALA A 223 0.38 -24.53 -8.13
C ALA A 223 1.53 -24.96 -7.18
N ALA A 224 2.75 -25.05 -7.71
CA ALA A 224 3.93 -25.39 -6.91
C ALA A 224 4.23 -24.32 -5.85
N PHE A 225 4.07 -23.04 -6.20
CA PHE A 225 4.25 -21.97 -5.25
C PHE A 225 3.21 -21.99 -4.13
N ALA A 226 1.95 -22.29 -4.43
CA ALA A 226 0.91 -22.46 -3.43
C ALA A 226 1.21 -23.61 -2.46
N GLU A 227 1.74 -24.74 -2.94
CA GLU A 227 2.19 -25.86 -2.09
C GLU A 227 3.31 -25.43 -1.14
N ILE A 228 4.31 -24.70 -1.63
CA ILE A 228 5.38 -24.15 -0.79
C ILE A 228 4.80 -23.26 0.31
N LEU A 229 3.85 -22.38 -0.04
CA LEU A 229 3.21 -21.49 0.93
C LEU A 229 2.36 -22.22 1.96
N LEU A 230 1.74 -23.35 1.58
CA LEU A 230 0.97 -24.20 2.50
C LEU A 230 1.87 -24.97 3.46
N ALA A 231 3.05 -25.42 3.00
CA ALA A 231 4.03 -26.13 3.81
C ALA A 231 4.78 -25.22 4.80
N ASP A 232 4.86 -23.93 4.52
CA ASP A 232 5.56 -22.97 5.37
C ASP A 232 4.63 -22.41 6.46
N GLU A 233 4.68 -23.01 7.66
CA GLU A 233 3.92 -22.51 8.82
C GLU A 233 4.28 -21.08 9.23
N SER A 234 5.47 -20.58 8.86
CA SER A 234 5.91 -19.21 9.13
C SER A 234 5.29 -18.20 8.15
N PHE A 235 5.02 -18.63 6.92
CA PHE A 235 4.50 -17.75 5.85
C PHE A 235 3.11 -17.18 6.17
N GLY A 236 2.32 -17.88 7.01
CA GLY A 236 1.02 -17.38 7.52
C GLY A 236 1.15 -16.22 8.49
N LYS A 237 2.35 -15.93 8.96
CA LYS A 237 2.62 -15.07 10.11
C LYS A 237 3.42 -13.81 9.77
N GLU A 238 4.01 -13.70 8.58
CA GLU A 238 4.87 -12.58 8.19
C GLU A 238 4.31 -11.74 7.04
N SER A 239 4.86 -10.53 6.91
CA SER A 239 4.43 -9.47 6.01
C SER A 239 4.51 -9.78 4.51
N GLY A 240 5.08 -10.92 4.11
CA GLY A 240 5.29 -11.29 2.70
C GLY A 240 4.00 -11.44 1.88
N ARG A 241 2.86 -11.73 2.50
CA ARG A 241 1.56 -11.79 1.81
C ARG A 241 0.98 -10.41 1.53
N TYR A 242 1.28 -9.44 2.39
CA TYR A 242 0.65 -8.12 2.35
C TYR A 242 1.07 -7.30 1.11
N PHE A 243 2.32 -7.41 0.69
CA PHE A 243 2.89 -6.69 -0.45
C PHE A 243 2.86 -7.51 -1.73
N SER A 244 1.77 -8.21 -1.97
CA SER A 244 1.54 -9.02 -3.17
C SER A 244 0.58 -8.31 -4.13
N VAL A 245 0.94 -8.33 -5.41
CA VAL A 245 0.12 -7.83 -6.53
C VAL A 245 0.02 -8.95 -7.56
N LEU A 246 -1.19 -9.43 -7.82
CA LEU A 246 -1.48 -10.36 -8.90
C LEU A 246 -2.02 -9.57 -10.10
N ILE A 247 -1.46 -9.81 -11.26
CA ILE A 247 -1.85 -9.20 -12.53
C ILE A 247 -2.33 -10.31 -13.45
N CYS A 248 -3.59 -10.27 -13.87
CA CYS A 248 -4.19 -11.19 -14.83
C CYS A 248 -4.61 -10.39 -16.06
N ARG A 249 -4.08 -10.75 -17.24
CA ARG A 249 -4.34 -10.06 -18.51
C ARG A 249 -5.35 -10.81 -19.35
N GLY A 250 -6.30 -10.10 -19.93
CA GLY A 250 -7.27 -10.64 -20.87
C GLY A 250 -6.68 -11.02 -22.24
#